data_2de9c38d54c0780d1268f7fa6018efe6
#
_entry.id   2de9c38d54c0780d1268f7fa6018efe6
#
_cell.length_a   1.000
_cell.length_b   1.000
_cell.length_c   1.000
_cell.angle_alpha   90.00
_cell.angle_beta   90.00
_cell.angle_gamma   90.00
#
_symmetry.space_group_name_H-M   'P 1'
#
loop_
_entity.id
_entity.type
_entity.pdbx_description
1 polymer ?
#
loop_
_entity_poly.entity_id
_entity_poly.type
_entity_poly.pdbx_seq_one_letter_code
_entity_poly.pdbx_strand_id
1 'polypeptide(L)' 'GLSGNPNTSPKLLKILANDNDKMVRMRLAENRGASTEIVSILLGDVDADVTKAARANLDTRL' A
#
# COMPACT_ATOMS: atom_id res chain seq x y z
N GLY A 1 15.22 -12.58 -10.02
CA GLY A 1 14.87 -12.49 -9.86
C GLY A 1 14.34 -12.65 -9.99
N LEU A 2 14.49 -12.69 -10.43
CA LEU A 2 13.83 -12.79 -10.39
C LEU A 2 13.44 -13.14 -9.48
N SER A 3 14.00 -13.39 -9.10
CA SER A 3 13.67 -13.71 -8.23
C SER A 3 13.03 -13.11 -7.36
N GLY A 4 13.12 -12.32 -7.28
CA GLY A 4 12.35 -11.56 -6.44
C GLY A 4 10.94 -11.94 -6.62
N ASN A 5 10.11 -11.46 -5.80
CA ASN A 5 8.72 -11.77 -5.93
C ASN A 5 8.14 -11.02 -7.13
N PRO A 6 7.73 -11.71 -8.14
CA PRO A 6 7.20 -11.07 -9.34
C PRO A 6 5.92 -10.31 -9.11
N ASN A 7 5.23 -10.63 -8.04
CA ASN A 7 3.93 -9.99 -7.77
C ASN A 7 4.03 -8.67 -7.03
N THR A 8 5.24 -8.30 -6.61
CA THR A 8 5.40 -7.13 -5.78
C THR A 8 6.37 -6.13 -6.38
N SER A 9 6.31 -5.95 -7.67
CA SER A 9 7.08 -4.90 -8.31
C SER A 9 6.73 -3.55 -7.68
N PRO A 10 7.71 -2.77 -7.23
CA PRO A 10 7.43 -1.46 -6.65
C PRO A 10 6.67 -0.55 -7.61
N LYS A 11 6.95 -0.66 -8.89
CA LYS A 11 6.26 0.12 -9.90
C LYS A 11 4.78 -0.21 -9.94
N LEU A 12 4.45 -1.49 -9.90
CA LEU A 12 3.08 -1.94 -9.90
C LEU A 12 2.36 -1.47 -8.64
N LEU A 13 3.02 -1.55 -7.49
CA LEU A 13 2.43 -1.12 -6.24
C LEU A 13 2.12 0.38 -6.26
N LYS A 14 2.98 1.18 -6.87
CA LYS A 14 2.72 2.61 -6.99
C LYS A 14 1.50 2.88 -7.86
N ILE A 15 1.33 2.12 -8.92
CA ILE A 15 0.15 2.23 -9.79
C ILE A 15 -1.11 1.91 -8.98
N LEU A 16 -1.06 0.84 -8.21
CA LEU A 16 -2.20 0.44 -7.38
C LEU A 16 -2.52 1.49 -6.31
N ALA A 17 -1.50 2.13 -5.77
CA ALA A 17 -1.70 3.16 -4.76
C ALA A 17 -2.42 4.38 -5.33
N ASN A 18 -2.43 4.54 -6.64
CA ASN A 18 -3.12 5.63 -7.31
C ASN A 18 -4.39 5.17 -8.02
N ASP A 19 -4.81 3.94 -7.80
CA ASP A 19 -6.01 3.42 -8.42
C ASP A 19 -7.23 4.21 -7.97
N ASN A 20 -8.17 4.43 -8.90
CA ASN A 20 -9.39 5.14 -8.57
C ASN A 20 -10.30 4.32 -7.65
N ASP A 21 -10.12 3.01 -7.62
CA ASP A 21 -10.94 2.14 -6.81
C ASP A 21 -10.44 2.14 -5.38
N LYS A 22 -11.25 2.66 -4.48
CA LYS A 22 -10.95 2.71 -3.06
C LYS A 22 -10.61 1.32 -2.51
N MET A 23 -11.32 0.29 -2.97
CA MET A 23 -11.09 -1.06 -2.46
C MET A 23 -9.69 -1.57 -2.79
N VAL A 24 -9.19 -1.22 -3.96
CA VAL A 24 -7.82 -1.58 -4.33
C VAL A 24 -6.83 -0.88 -3.40
N ARG A 25 -7.03 0.40 -3.16
CA ARG A 25 -6.17 1.17 -2.26
C ARG A 25 -6.24 0.64 -0.83
N MET A 26 -7.45 0.27 -0.37
CA MET A 26 -7.63 -0.31 0.96
C MET A 26 -6.84 -1.61 1.13
N ARG A 27 -6.94 -2.49 0.14
CA ARG A 27 -6.22 -3.76 0.20
C ARG A 27 -4.72 -3.53 0.24
N LEU A 28 -4.25 -2.57 -0.53
CA LEU A 28 -2.83 -2.24 -0.53
C LEU A 28 -2.41 -1.68 0.82
N ALA A 29 -3.24 -0.81 1.40
CA ALA A 29 -2.95 -0.23 2.71
C ALA A 29 -2.92 -1.28 3.82
N GLU A 30 -3.66 -2.36 3.66
CA GLU A 30 -3.71 -3.45 4.64
C GLU A 30 -2.66 -4.53 4.37
N ASN A 31 -1.97 -4.44 3.26
CA ASN A 31 -1.02 -5.47 2.85
C ASN A 31 0.29 -5.30 3.61
N ARG A 32 0.60 -6.24 4.48
CA ARG A 32 1.85 -6.21 5.24
C ARG A 32 3.07 -6.49 4.37
N GLY A 33 2.86 -7.05 3.20
CA GLY A 33 3.94 -7.27 2.25
C GLY A 33 4.30 -6.04 1.44
N ALA A 34 3.48 -4.99 1.49
CA ALA A 34 3.79 -3.75 0.79
C ALA A 34 4.93 -3.03 1.49
N SER A 35 5.79 -2.36 0.71
CA SER A 35 6.91 -1.64 1.30
C SER A 35 6.40 -0.46 2.12
N THR A 36 7.21 -0.05 3.09
CA THR A 36 6.90 1.11 3.92
C THR A 36 6.66 2.34 3.06
N GLU A 37 7.43 2.48 2.00
CA GLU A 37 7.29 3.61 1.08
C GLU A 37 5.90 3.65 0.46
N ILE A 38 5.40 2.51 0.00
CA ILE A 38 4.09 2.43 -0.63
C ILE A 38 2.99 2.74 0.39
N VAL A 39 3.09 2.15 1.57
CA VAL A 39 2.09 2.39 2.61
C VAL A 39 2.11 3.85 3.04
N SER A 40 3.29 4.47 3.07
CA SER A 40 3.39 5.89 3.39
C SER A 40 2.68 6.77 2.38
N ILE A 41 2.69 6.38 1.11
CA ILE A 41 1.94 7.12 0.09
C ILE A 41 0.45 7.11 0.43
N LEU A 42 -0.05 5.99 0.92
CA LEU A 42 -1.46 5.85 1.26
C LEU A 42 -1.85 6.62 2.52
N LEU A 43 -0.88 7.03 3.33
CA LEU A 43 -1.16 7.92 4.46
C LEU A 43 -1.71 9.26 4.00
N GLY A 44 -1.39 9.65 2.76
CA GLY A 44 -1.90 10.89 2.17
C GLY A 44 -3.13 10.68 1.31
N ASP A 45 -3.77 9.52 1.40
CA ASP A 45 -4.96 9.23 0.62
C ASP A 45 -6.09 10.16 1.00
N VAL A 46 -6.93 10.50 0.00
CA VAL A 46 -8.08 11.37 0.25
C VAL A 46 -9.16 10.68 1.06
N ASP A 47 -9.11 9.36 1.13
CA ASP A 47 -10.10 8.58 1.86
C ASP A 47 -9.59 8.28 3.26
N ALA A 48 -10.36 8.64 4.26
CA ALA A 48 -9.95 8.46 5.65
C ALA A 48 -9.77 6.99 6.02
N ASP A 49 -10.57 6.10 5.42
CA ASP A 49 -10.46 4.68 5.71
C ASP A 49 -9.12 4.12 5.22
N VAL A 50 -8.70 4.55 4.03
CA VAL A 50 -7.43 4.13 3.48
C VAL A 50 -6.28 4.66 4.33
N THR A 51 -6.36 5.93 4.73
CA THR A 51 -5.36 6.55 5.58
C THR A 51 -5.23 5.79 6.90
N LYS A 52 -6.35 5.44 7.50
CA LYS A 52 -6.36 4.69 8.77
C LYS A 52 -5.71 3.31 8.61
N ALA A 53 -6.05 2.62 7.53
CA ALA A 53 -5.50 1.30 7.28
C ALA A 53 -3.99 1.37 7.08
N ALA A 54 -3.53 2.37 6.34
CA ALA A 54 -2.10 2.56 6.11
C ALA A 54 -1.37 2.86 7.42
N ARG A 55 -1.95 3.70 8.25
CA ARG A 55 -1.36 4.05 9.53
C ARG A 55 -1.25 2.83 10.44
N ALA A 56 -2.32 2.06 10.52
CA ALA A 56 -2.31 0.84 11.33
C ALA A 56 -1.24 -0.14 10.84
N ASN A 57 -1.10 -0.26 9.52
CA ASN A 57 -0.09 -1.12 8.93
C ASN A 57 1.31 -0.68 9.38
N LEU A 58 1.61 0.60 9.28
CA LEU A 58 2.92 1.11 9.66
C LEU A 58 3.17 0.94 11.16
N ASP A 59 2.15 1.15 11.97
CA ASP A 59 2.27 0.99 13.41
C ASP A 59 2.64 -0.43 13.80
N THR A 60 2.13 -1.42 13.09
CA THR A 60 2.41 -2.82 13.40
C THR A 60 3.81 -3.25 12.98
N ARG A 61 4.53 -2.41 12.25
CA ARG A 61 5.89 -2.72 11.80
C ARG A 61 6.95 -2.24 12.77
N LEU A 62 6.56 -1.49 13.76
CA LEU A 62 7.51 -0.98 14.77
C LEU A 62 7.89 -2.05 15.84
#